data_0649062a401528d66f4fc050598fcd09
#
_entry.id   0649062a401528d66f4fc050598fcd09
#
_cell.length_a   1.000
_cell.length_b   1.000
_cell.length_c   1.000
_cell.angle_alpha   90.00
_cell.angle_beta   90.00
_cell.angle_gamma   90.00
#
_symmetry.space_group_name_H-M   'P 1'
#
loop_
_entity.id
_entity.type
_entity.pdbx_description
1 polymer ?
#
loop_
_entity_poly.entity_id
_entity_poly.type
_entity_poly.pdbx_seq_one_letter_code
_entity_poly.pdbx_strand_id
1 'polypeptide(L)'
;THKLQLEGLFGPAYYVTTSKELMESGTLANLSIKCLVLDYDKQERQMVSKMSYQEEIDWIVRNEKRNNFIKNLVSDLKGNTLVLFQFVEKHGKPLYDMLDKLDRKVFFVFGGTDAVDREKVREIVEREKDAIIVASFGTFSTGVNIKRLHNIVFSSPSKSKIRNLQSIGR
;
A
#
# COMPACT_ATOMS: atom_id res chain seq x y z
N THR A 1 -7.06 26.39 -11.33
CA THR A 1 -8.02 27.23 -10.59
C THR A 1 -7.70 27.26 -9.09
N HIS A 2 -7.52 26.10 -8.43
CA HIS A 2 -7.19 26.08 -7.00
C HIS A 2 -5.81 26.69 -6.67
N LYS A 3 -4.82 26.54 -7.54
CA LYS A 3 -3.49 27.11 -7.33
C LYS A 3 -3.54 28.64 -7.24
N LEU A 4 -4.24 29.30 -8.17
CA LEU A 4 -4.39 30.75 -8.17
C LEU A 4 -5.14 31.27 -6.93
N GLN A 5 -6.14 30.53 -6.44
CA GLN A 5 -6.85 30.88 -5.21
C GLN A 5 -5.94 30.79 -3.99
N LEU A 6 -5.12 29.72 -3.90
CA LEU A 6 -4.17 29.55 -2.80
C LEU A 6 -3.07 30.60 -2.86
N GLU A 7 -2.49 30.86 -4.03
CA GLU A 7 -1.47 31.89 -4.20
C GLU A 7 -2.03 33.30 -3.94
N GLY A 8 -3.30 33.57 -4.26
CA GLY A 8 -3.97 34.84 -3.95
C GLY A 8 -4.22 35.01 -2.44
N LEU A 9 -4.46 33.95 -1.68
CA LEU A 9 -4.72 34.03 -0.25
C LEU A 9 -3.43 33.97 0.61
N PHE A 10 -2.43 33.18 0.18
CA PHE A 10 -1.26 32.81 0.99
C PHE A 10 0.07 33.23 0.35
N GLY A 11 0.05 33.83 -0.83
CA GLY A 11 1.25 34.16 -1.60
C GLY A 11 1.82 32.97 -2.38
N PRO A 12 2.95 33.17 -3.08
CA PRO A 12 3.56 32.14 -3.90
C PRO A 12 4.12 30.98 -3.09
N ALA A 13 4.04 29.75 -3.64
CA ALA A 13 4.57 28.55 -3.02
C ALA A 13 6.10 28.45 -3.26
N TYR A 14 6.86 28.25 -2.21
CA TYR A 14 8.30 28.02 -2.24
C TYR A 14 8.64 26.60 -1.79
N TYR A 15 9.56 25.97 -2.49
CA TYR A 15 10.15 24.70 -2.05
C TYR A 15 11.37 24.97 -1.19
N VAL A 16 11.31 24.59 0.07
CA VAL A 16 12.41 24.80 1.02
C VAL A 16 13.47 23.70 0.87
N THR A 17 13.03 22.47 0.57
CA THR A 17 13.91 21.30 0.38
C THR A 17 13.21 20.23 -0.47
N THR A 18 13.98 19.29 -0.97
CA THR A 18 13.47 18.14 -1.73
C THR A 18 13.56 16.85 -0.89
N SER A 19 12.73 15.87 -1.21
CA SER A 19 12.81 14.54 -0.56
C SER A 19 14.20 13.91 -0.74
N LYS A 20 14.89 14.18 -1.85
CA LYS A 20 16.24 13.70 -2.12
C LYS A 20 17.24 14.27 -1.13
N GLU A 21 17.25 15.57 -0.94
CA GLU A 21 18.10 16.25 0.06
C GLU A 21 17.86 15.74 1.48
N LEU A 22 16.59 15.50 1.82
CA LEU A 22 16.23 14.94 3.13
C LEU A 22 16.68 13.49 3.32
N MET A 23 16.72 12.68 2.25
CA MET A 23 17.30 11.33 2.28
C MET A 23 18.83 11.39 2.39
N GLU A 24 19.47 12.26 1.63
CA GLU A 24 20.93 12.44 1.65
C GLU A 24 21.43 12.96 3.00
N SER A 25 20.65 13.81 3.68
CA SER A 25 20.93 14.29 5.04
C SER A 25 20.60 13.27 6.15
N GLY A 26 20.03 12.12 5.82
CA GLY A 26 19.58 11.11 6.79
C GLY A 26 18.30 11.47 7.56
N THR A 27 17.63 12.56 7.21
CA THR A 27 16.37 12.99 7.82
C THR A 27 15.19 12.11 7.40
N LEU A 28 15.20 11.61 6.15
CA LEU A 28 14.27 10.61 5.64
C LEU A 28 14.97 9.28 5.37
N ALA A 29 14.24 8.20 5.55
CA ALA A 29 14.71 6.86 5.21
C ALA A 29 14.96 6.74 3.70
N ASN A 30 15.98 5.95 3.32
CA ASN A 30 16.22 5.62 1.92
C ASN A 30 15.06 4.80 1.36
N LEU A 31 14.53 5.23 0.23
CA LEU A 31 13.44 4.55 -0.46
C LEU A 31 13.95 3.87 -1.73
N SER A 32 13.66 2.57 -1.86
CA SER A 32 13.86 1.80 -3.10
C SER A 32 12.52 1.35 -3.63
N ILE A 33 12.20 1.71 -4.87
CA ILE A 33 10.96 1.32 -5.53
C ILE A 33 11.25 0.23 -6.55
N LYS A 34 10.59 -0.93 -6.41
CA LYS A 34 10.67 -2.05 -7.35
C LYS A 34 9.31 -2.23 -8.02
N CYS A 35 9.26 -2.05 -9.34
CA CYS A 35 8.08 -2.35 -10.15
C CYS A 35 8.18 -3.79 -10.64
N LEU A 36 7.32 -4.67 -10.12
CA LEU A 36 7.25 -6.07 -10.52
C LEU A 36 6.19 -6.22 -11.60
N VAL A 37 6.61 -6.59 -12.80
CA VAL A 37 5.71 -6.80 -13.94
C VAL A 37 5.34 -8.28 -14.02
N LEU A 38 4.05 -8.57 -13.86
CA LEU A 38 3.52 -9.92 -14.04
C LEU A 38 3.11 -10.10 -15.50
N ASP A 39 3.61 -11.15 -16.12
CA ASP A 39 3.18 -11.54 -17.47
C ASP A 39 2.05 -12.58 -17.39
N TYR A 40 1.05 -12.38 -18.22
CA TYR A 40 -0.11 -13.24 -18.34
C TYR A 40 -0.09 -13.90 -19.73
N ASP A 41 -0.66 -15.09 -19.84
CA ASP A 41 -0.70 -15.78 -21.11
C ASP A 41 -1.54 -15.03 -22.16
N LYS A 42 -1.37 -15.43 -23.42
CA LYS A 42 -2.03 -14.75 -24.55
C LYS A 42 -3.57 -14.80 -24.47
N GLN A 43 -4.12 -15.90 -23.93
CA GLN A 43 -5.58 -16.07 -23.82
C GLN A 43 -6.13 -15.15 -22.71
N GLU A 44 -5.48 -15.11 -21.54
CA GLU A 44 -5.84 -14.21 -20.45
C GLU A 44 -5.80 -12.75 -20.92
N ARG A 45 -4.72 -12.34 -21.60
CA ARG A 45 -4.60 -10.97 -22.14
C ARG A 45 -5.69 -10.62 -23.16
N GLN A 46 -6.03 -11.53 -24.07
CA GLN A 46 -7.09 -11.31 -25.04
C GLN A 46 -8.48 -11.24 -24.40
N MET A 47 -8.72 -12.00 -23.36
CA MET A 47 -9.97 -11.97 -22.60
C MET A 47 -10.10 -10.63 -21.87
N VAL A 48 -9.08 -10.24 -21.13
CA VAL A 48 -9.07 -9.00 -20.32
C VAL A 48 -9.13 -7.74 -21.18
N SER A 49 -8.51 -7.74 -22.37
CA SER A 49 -8.53 -6.59 -23.30
C SER A 49 -9.93 -6.21 -23.80
N LYS A 50 -10.92 -7.09 -23.68
CA LYS A 50 -12.32 -6.85 -24.06
C LYS A 50 -13.19 -6.40 -22.87
N MET A 51 -12.65 -6.42 -21.66
CA MET A 51 -13.36 -6.04 -20.44
C MET A 51 -13.45 -4.53 -20.29
N SER A 52 -14.52 -4.08 -19.65
CA SER A 52 -14.57 -2.72 -19.13
C SER A 52 -13.54 -2.52 -18.02
N TYR A 53 -13.20 -1.28 -17.72
CA TYR A 53 -12.23 -0.95 -16.65
C TYR A 53 -12.61 -1.58 -15.30
N GLN A 54 -13.90 -1.61 -14.96
CA GLN A 54 -14.35 -2.18 -13.70
C GLN A 54 -14.20 -3.72 -13.67
N GLU A 55 -14.52 -4.38 -14.77
CA GLU A 55 -14.34 -5.83 -14.91
C GLU A 55 -12.85 -6.21 -14.89
N GLU A 56 -11.99 -5.43 -15.56
CA GLU A 56 -10.54 -5.61 -15.51
C GLU A 56 -10.00 -5.51 -14.07
N ILE A 57 -10.41 -4.49 -13.32
CA ILE A 57 -10.03 -4.34 -11.91
C ILE A 57 -10.52 -5.52 -11.07
N ASP A 58 -11.76 -5.94 -11.25
CA ASP A 58 -12.33 -7.08 -10.54
C ASP A 58 -11.58 -8.38 -10.88
N TRP A 59 -11.21 -8.58 -12.13
CA TRP A 59 -10.39 -9.71 -12.55
C TRP A 59 -8.99 -9.67 -11.93
N ILE A 60 -8.31 -8.52 -11.96
CA ILE A 60 -6.97 -8.35 -11.37
C ILE A 60 -6.97 -8.70 -9.88
N VAL A 61 -7.91 -8.16 -9.12
CA VAL A 61 -7.91 -8.35 -7.64
C VAL A 61 -8.34 -9.76 -7.22
N ARG A 62 -9.10 -10.47 -8.06
CA ARG A 62 -9.54 -11.85 -7.82
C ARG A 62 -8.61 -12.91 -8.41
N ASN A 63 -7.63 -12.51 -9.23
CA ASN A 63 -6.74 -13.44 -9.90
C ASN A 63 -5.87 -14.21 -8.90
N GLU A 64 -6.10 -15.52 -8.81
CA GLU A 64 -5.43 -16.39 -7.83
C GLU A 64 -3.92 -16.48 -8.06
N LYS A 65 -3.46 -16.58 -9.33
CA LYS A 65 -2.03 -16.62 -9.66
C LYS A 65 -1.33 -15.37 -9.13
N ARG A 66 -1.96 -14.20 -9.33
CA ARG A 66 -1.46 -12.92 -8.84
C ARG A 66 -1.46 -12.84 -7.31
N ASN A 67 -2.53 -13.26 -6.66
CA ASN A 67 -2.63 -13.24 -5.20
C ASN A 67 -1.63 -14.21 -4.56
N ASN A 68 -1.39 -15.39 -5.16
CA ASN A 68 -0.33 -16.31 -4.75
C ASN A 68 1.07 -15.69 -4.94
N PHE A 69 1.30 -14.97 -6.04
CA PHE A 69 2.54 -14.24 -6.23
C PHE A 69 2.75 -13.19 -5.12
N ILE A 70 1.72 -12.41 -4.78
CA ILE A 70 1.77 -11.43 -3.68
C ILE A 70 2.08 -12.13 -2.35
N LYS A 71 1.42 -13.24 -2.05
CA LYS A 71 1.70 -14.05 -0.86
C LYS A 71 3.17 -14.48 -0.78
N ASN A 72 3.69 -15.04 -1.87
CA ASN A 72 5.09 -15.51 -1.93
C ASN A 72 6.07 -14.33 -1.77
N LEU A 73 5.81 -13.21 -2.46
CA LEU A 73 6.59 -11.99 -2.32
C LEU A 73 6.63 -11.52 -0.86
N VAL A 74 5.48 -11.44 -0.19
CA VAL A 74 5.38 -11.01 1.20
C VAL A 74 6.08 -12.00 2.15
N SER A 75 6.01 -13.29 1.85
CA SER A 75 6.73 -14.33 2.61
C SER A 75 8.25 -14.17 2.55
N ASP A 76 8.77 -13.75 1.39
CA ASP A 76 10.22 -13.57 1.19
C ASP A 76 10.75 -12.24 1.76
N LEU A 77 9.88 -11.24 1.91
CA LEU A 77 10.25 -9.94 2.49
C LEU A 77 10.50 -10.07 3.99
N LYS A 78 11.64 -9.55 4.44
CA LYS A 78 12.01 -9.49 5.86
C LYS A 78 11.62 -8.15 6.46
N GLY A 79 11.27 -8.18 7.75
CA GLY A 79 10.85 -7.00 8.50
C GLY A 79 9.37 -6.66 8.34
N ASN A 80 8.90 -5.69 9.11
CA ASN A 80 7.49 -5.30 9.11
C ASN A 80 7.06 -4.85 7.72
N THR A 81 6.02 -5.50 7.20
CA THR A 81 5.55 -5.35 5.82
C THR A 81 4.09 -4.89 5.81
N LEU A 82 3.82 -3.77 5.12
CA LEU A 82 2.48 -3.25 4.89
C LEU A 82 1.99 -3.69 3.50
N VAL A 83 0.86 -4.38 3.45
CA VAL A 83 0.20 -4.81 2.22
C VAL A 83 -1.05 -3.98 2.01
N LEU A 84 -1.04 -3.08 1.03
CA LEU A 84 -2.12 -2.13 0.79
C LEU A 84 -3.12 -2.65 -0.25
N PHE A 85 -4.40 -2.68 0.12
CA PHE A 85 -5.50 -3.06 -0.76
C PHE A 85 -6.58 -1.96 -0.86
N GLN A 86 -7.44 -2.05 -1.90
CA GLN A 86 -8.54 -1.13 -2.11
C GLN A 86 -9.91 -1.70 -1.72
N PHE A 87 -10.17 -2.97 -2.02
CA PHE A 87 -11.47 -3.60 -1.84
C PHE A 87 -11.43 -4.60 -0.69
N VAL A 88 -12.20 -4.33 0.38
CA VAL A 88 -12.18 -5.14 1.61
C VAL A 88 -12.58 -6.59 1.30
N GLU A 89 -13.81 -6.79 0.79
CA GLU A 89 -14.37 -8.13 0.59
C GLU A 89 -13.73 -8.89 -0.58
N LYS A 90 -13.48 -8.20 -1.69
CA LYS A 90 -13.01 -8.83 -2.93
C LYS A 90 -11.52 -9.16 -2.93
N HIS A 91 -10.72 -8.47 -2.12
CA HIS A 91 -9.26 -8.57 -2.18
C HIS A 91 -8.60 -8.59 -0.80
N GLY A 92 -8.96 -7.67 0.10
CA GLY A 92 -8.34 -7.54 1.42
C GLY A 92 -8.49 -8.79 2.27
N LYS A 93 -9.73 -9.29 2.44
CA LYS A 93 -10.00 -10.52 3.18
C LYS A 93 -9.32 -11.75 2.57
N PRO A 94 -9.46 -12.03 1.26
CA PRO A 94 -8.73 -13.15 0.64
C PRO A 94 -7.20 -13.07 0.82
N LEU A 95 -6.60 -11.88 0.68
CA LEU A 95 -5.17 -11.72 0.94
C LEU A 95 -4.81 -11.97 2.40
N TYR A 96 -5.61 -11.45 3.34
CA TYR A 96 -5.44 -11.70 4.76
C TYR A 96 -5.47 -13.21 5.06
N ASP A 97 -6.49 -13.93 4.61
CA ASP A 97 -6.64 -15.37 4.81
C ASP A 97 -5.48 -16.19 4.24
N MET A 98 -4.85 -15.71 3.17
CA MET A 98 -3.67 -16.33 2.59
C MET A 98 -2.40 -16.04 3.39
N LEU A 99 -2.25 -14.82 3.89
CA LEU A 99 -1.08 -14.35 4.63
C LEU A 99 -1.09 -14.81 6.09
N ASP A 100 -2.26 -14.94 6.71
CA ASP A 100 -2.44 -15.42 8.08
C ASP A 100 -1.96 -16.89 8.27
N LYS A 101 -1.81 -17.62 7.17
CA LYS A 101 -1.23 -18.98 7.16
C LYS A 101 0.30 -19.01 7.20
N LEU A 102 0.95 -17.83 7.12
CA LEU A 102 2.40 -17.73 7.27
C LEU A 102 2.77 -17.77 8.75
N ASP A 103 3.98 -18.24 9.05
CA ASP A 103 4.53 -18.22 10.42
C ASP A 103 5.03 -16.81 10.80
N ARG A 104 4.08 -15.84 10.76
CA ARG A 104 4.30 -14.41 11.06
C ARG A 104 3.03 -13.83 11.69
N LYS A 105 3.16 -12.80 12.52
CA LYS A 105 1.99 -12.08 13.02
C LYS A 105 1.36 -11.24 11.91
N VAL A 106 0.09 -11.48 11.63
CA VAL A 106 -0.66 -10.79 10.57
C VAL A 106 -1.82 -9.99 11.18
N PHE A 107 -1.92 -8.74 10.80
CA PHE A 107 -2.99 -7.83 11.24
C PHE A 107 -3.83 -7.37 10.06
N PHE A 108 -5.15 -7.33 10.24
CA PHE A 108 -6.09 -6.83 9.23
C PHE A 108 -6.71 -5.52 9.68
N VAL A 109 -6.52 -4.46 8.90
CA VAL A 109 -6.96 -3.09 9.26
C VAL A 109 -7.67 -2.42 8.08
N PHE A 110 -8.91 -1.98 8.29
CA PHE A 110 -9.69 -1.30 7.25
C PHE A 110 -10.56 -0.20 7.86
N GLY A 111 -11.32 0.53 7.05
CA GLY A 111 -12.12 1.68 7.49
C GLY A 111 -13.15 1.37 8.58
N GLY A 112 -13.60 0.11 8.69
CA GLY A 112 -14.47 -0.36 9.77
C GLY A 112 -13.76 -0.74 11.07
N THR A 113 -12.43 -0.72 11.11
CA THR A 113 -11.66 -0.97 12.34
C THR A 113 -11.68 0.28 13.22
N ASP A 114 -12.00 0.13 14.49
CA ASP A 114 -12.03 1.23 15.45
C ASP A 114 -10.67 1.92 15.60
N ALA A 115 -10.69 3.22 15.94
CA ALA A 115 -9.46 4.01 16.09
C ALA A 115 -8.56 3.44 17.20
N VAL A 116 -9.14 2.95 18.29
CA VAL A 116 -8.43 2.33 19.41
C VAL A 116 -7.71 1.04 18.96
N ASP A 117 -8.38 0.22 18.17
CA ASP A 117 -7.78 -1.04 17.68
C ASP A 117 -6.69 -0.78 16.64
N ARG A 118 -6.86 0.24 15.80
CA ARG A 118 -5.79 0.69 14.88
C ARG A 118 -4.55 1.13 15.63
N GLU A 119 -4.71 1.86 16.74
CA GLU A 119 -3.59 2.31 17.56
C GLU A 119 -2.92 1.13 18.26
N LYS A 120 -3.67 0.17 18.80
CA LYS A 120 -3.11 -1.08 19.34
C LYS A 120 -2.27 -1.84 18.32
N VAL A 121 -2.78 -1.98 17.09
CA VAL A 121 -2.02 -2.64 16.00
C VAL A 121 -0.72 -1.88 15.75
N ARG A 122 -0.74 -0.56 15.69
CA ARG A 122 0.45 0.27 15.53
C ARG A 122 1.47 0.01 16.64
N GLU A 123 1.06 0.06 17.90
CA GLU A 123 1.93 -0.19 19.05
C GLU A 123 2.55 -1.59 19.05
N ILE A 124 1.76 -2.60 18.69
CA ILE A 124 2.25 -3.99 18.60
C ILE A 124 3.29 -4.09 17.49
N VAL A 125 3.01 -3.56 16.30
CA VAL A 125 3.92 -3.61 15.15
C VAL A 125 5.22 -2.86 15.41
N GLU A 126 5.20 -1.77 16.15
CA GLU A 126 6.43 -1.05 16.55
C GLU A 126 7.36 -1.90 17.43
N ARG A 127 6.82 -2.89 18.15
CA ARG A 127 7.59 -3.84 18.97
C ARG A 127 8.01 -5.09 18.21
N GLU A 128 7.26 -5.44 17.15
CA GLU A 128 7.55 -6.58 16.29
C GLU A 128 8.68 -6.28 15.29
N LYS A 129 9.37 -7.34 14.89
CA LYS A 129 10.48 -7.24 13.92
C LYS A 129 10.10 -7.74 12.53
N ASP A 130 9.02 -8.53 12.43
CA ASP A 130 8.64 -9.22 11.20
C ASP A 130 7.13 -9.45 11.09
N ALA A 131 6.34 -8.41 11.38
CA ALA A 131 4.87 -8.46 11.27
C ALA A 131 4.39 -8.08 9.87
N ILE A 132 3.21 -8.56 9.51
CA ILE A 132 2.50 -8.21 8.28
C ILE A 132 1.24 -7.42 8.65
N ILE A 133 1.01 -6.30 7.98
CA ILE A 133 -0.21 -5.50 8.13
C ILE A 133 -0.92 -5.48 6.78
N VAL A 134 -2.08 -6.09 6.70
CA VAL A 134 -2.96 -6.04 5.52
C VAL A 134 -3.95 -4.91 5.73
N ALA A 135 -3.81 -3.82 4.99
CA ALA A 135 -4.54 -2.60 5.27
C ALA A 135 -5.19 -1.96 4.05
N SER A 136 -6.35 -1.32 4.24
CA SER A 136 -6.96 -0.55 3.17
C SER A 136 -6.23 0.78 2.95
N PHE A 137 -6.14 1.23 1.69
CA PHE A 137 -5.54 2.53 1.35
C PHE A 137 -6.13 3.69 2.16
N GLY A 138 -7.46 3.72 2.37
CA GLY A 138 -8.12 4.78 3.11
C GLY A 138 -7.71 4.86 4.57
N THR A 139 -7.44 3.73 5.20
CA THR A 139 -7.10 3.65 6.62
C THR A 139 -5.67 4.13 6.88
N PHE A 140 -4.74 3.82 5.99
CA PHE A 140 -3.33 4.19 6.14
C PHE A 140 -2.94 5.49 5.44
N SER A 141 -3.81 6.09 4.60
CA SER A 141 -3.56 7.41 4.01
C SER A 141 -3.75 8.56 5.01
N THR A 142 -4.42 8.32 6.15
CA THR A 142 -4.73 9.33 7.16
C THR A 142 -4.14 8.95 8.52
N GLY A 143 -2.96 9.50 8.84
CA GLY A 143 -2.52 9.63 10.23
C GLY A 143 -1.78 8.46 10.90
N VAL A 144 -1.64 7.29 10.29
CA VAL A 144 -0.91 6.18 10.91
C VAL A 144 0.57 6.21 10.50
N ASN A 145 1.44 6.61 11.41
CA ASN A 145 2.89 6.56 11.23
C ASN A 145 3.46 5.35 11.99
N ILE A 146 4.04 4.38 11.27
CA ILE A 146 4.71 3.22 11.85
C ILE A 146 6.21 3.38 11.65
N LYS A 147 6.93 3.73 12.71
CA LYS A 147 8.38 4.02 12.66
C LYS A 147 9.25 2.86 12.18
N ARG A 148 8.79 1.61 12.34
CA ARG A 148 9.52 0.40 11.98
C ARG A 148 8.91 -0.32 10.78
N LEU A 149 8.39 0.42 9.82
CA LEU A 149 7.91 -0.15 8.57
C LEU A 149 9.08 -0.29 7.59
N HIS A 150 9.32 -1.51 7.10
CA HIS A 150 10.45 -1.81 6.22
C HIS A 150 10.02 -1.97 4.76
N ASN A 151 8.82 -2.52 4.54
CA ASN A 151 8.33 -2.79 3.19
C ASN A 151 6.89 -2.32 3.03
N ILE A 152 6.57 -1.82 1.83
CA ILE A 152 5.19 -1.51 1.42
C ILE A 152 4.92 -2.23 0.10
N VAL A 153 3.86 -3.04 0.08
CA VAL A 153 3.38 -3.76 -1.10
C VAL A 153 2.06 -3.18 -1.55
N PHE A 154 2.03 -2.57 -2.73
CA PHE A 154 0.82 -2.07 -3.36
C PHE A 154 0.12 -3.23 -4.07
N SER A 155 -0.81 -3.89 -3.40
CA SER A 155 -1.48 -5.08 -3.92
C SER A 155 -2.67 -4.78 -4.81
N SER A 156 -3.27 -3.60 -4.74
CA SER A 156 -4.36 -3.17 -5.63
C SER A 156 -3.92 -2.08 -6.61
N PRO A 157 -4.43 -2.08 -7.84
CA PRO A 157 -4.19 -0.99 -8.78
C PRO A 157 -4.71 0.33 -8.23
N SER A 158 -3.92 1.39 -8.37
CA SER A 158 -4.33 2.75 -7.99
C SER A 158 -3.74 3.78 -8.95
N LYS A 159 -4.59 4.56 -9.61
CA LYS A 159 -4.19 5.69 -10.47
C LYS A 159 -3.96 6.99 -9.67
N SER A 160 -4.25 7.02 -8.38
CA SER A 160 -4.13 8.22 -7.56
C SER A 160 -2.68 8.48 -7.16
N LYS A 161 -2.01 9.42 -7.84
CA LYS A 161 -0.67 9.88 -7.49
C LYS A 161 -0.59 10.35 -6.04
N ILE A 162 -1.58 11.12 -5.58
CA ILE A 162 -1.63 11.65 -4.20
C ILE A 162 -1.66 10.50 -3.19
N ARG A 163 -2.55 9.52 -3.39
CA ARG A 163 -2.68 8.36 -2.51
C ARG A 163 -1.38 7.55 -2.43
N ASN A 164 -0.75 7.30 -3.58
CA ASN A 164 0.51 6.56 -3.65
C ASN A 164 1.63 7.33 -2.92
N LEU A 165 1.78 8.63 -3.17
CA LEU A 165 2.78 9.47 -2.49
C LEU A 165 2.55 9.55 -0.98
N GLN A 166 1.30 9.68 -0.53
CA GLN A 166 0.95 9.69 0.90
C GLN A 166 1.26 8.35 1.59
N SER A 167 1.14 7.23 0.86
CA SER A 167 1.48 5.91 1.40
C SER A 167 2.98 5.67 1.50
N ILE A 168 3.77 6.28 0.61
CA ILE A 168 5.25 6.15 0.57
C ILE A 168 5.92 7.10 1.56
N GLY A 169 5.38 8.28 1.77
CA GLY A 169 5.98 9.34 2.60
C GLY A 169 5.80 9.17 4.11
N ARG A 170 5.75 7.93 4.62
CA ARG A 170 5.48 7.65 6.03
C ARG A 170 6.52 6.78 6.69
#